data_8f7cccdc13a6f20cdb8a75c85c428530
#
_entry.id   8f7cccdc13a6f20cdb8a75c85c428530
#
_cell.length_a   1.000
_cell.length_b   1.000
_cell.length_c   1.000
_cell.angle_alpha   90.00
_cell.angle_beta   90.00
_cell.angle_gamma   90.00
#
_symmetry.space_group_name_H-M   'P 1'
#
loop_
_entity.id
_entity.type
_entity.pdbx_description
1 polymer ?
#
loop_
_entity_poly.entity_id
_entity_poly.type
_entity_poly.pdbx_seq_one_letter_code
_entity_poly.pdbx_strand_id
1 'polypeptide(L)'
;MKVVVVGGGAAGFFGAIACAEAHPHVRVTLLEATSKVLAKVRVSGGGRCNVTHACFEPTMLVQNYPRGGKALRGPLSRFQPRDTVTWFERHGVRLKTEADGRMFPVTDDSETIVDCLTRSARTA
;
A
#
# COMPACT_ATOMS: atom_id res chain seq x y z
N MET A 1 24.56 5.14 -2.58
CA MET A 1 23.57 6.02 -1.93
C MET A 1 22.88 5.27 -0.80
N LYS A 2 22.54 5.96 0.26
CA LYS A 2 21.76 5.43 1.38
C LYS A 2 20.43 6.19 1.47
N VAL A 3 19.33 5.49 1.61
CA VAL A 3 17.99 6.07 1.78
C VAL A 3 17.43 5.65 3.13
N VAL A 4 16.88 6.60 3.86
CA VAL A 4 16.23 6.33 5.15
C VAL A 4 14.76 6.70 5.01
N VAL A 5 13.87 5.75 5.32
CA VAL A 5 12.43 5.95 5.39
C VAL A 5 12.03 5.98 6.84
N VAL A 6 11.34 7.02 7.27
CA VAL A 6 10.90 7.19 8.66
C VAL A 6 9.40 6.91 8.76
N GLY A 7 9.05 5.96 9.60
CA GLY A 7 7.67 5.51 9.83
C GLY A 7 7.38 4.16 9.19
N GLY A 8 7.11 3.16 10.03
CA GLY A 8 6.82 1.77 9.65
C GLY A 8 5.33 1.50 9.42
N GLY A 9 4.58 2.45 8.85
CA GLY A 9 3.22 2.25 8.40
C GLY A 9 3.15 1.78 6.93
N ALA A 10 1.96 1.76 6.37
CA ALA A 10 1.72 1.33 4.99
C ALA A 10 2.56 2.11 3.98
N ALA A 11 2.56 3.44 4.08
CA ALA A 11 3.30 4.31 3.17
C ALA A 11 4.82 4.09 3.28
N GLY A 12 5.35 3.96 4.50
CA GLY A 12 6.77 3.73 4.74
C GLY A 12 7.24 2.40 4.18
N PHE A 13 6.51 1.32 4.44
CA PHE A 13 6.82 -0.01 3.89
C PHE A 13 6.75 0.01 2.37
N PHE A 14 5.66 0.51 1.81
CA PHE A 14 5.49 0.53 0.35
C PHE A 14 6.58 1.37 -0.33
N GLY A 15 6.86 2.56 0.19
CA GLY A 15 7.90 3.45 -0.35
C GLY A 15 9.30 2.84 -0.25
N ALA A 16 9.62 2.20 0.88
CA ALA A 16 10.90 1.53 1.07
C ALA A 16 11.09 0.36 0.09
N ILE A 17 10.06 -0.48 -0.05
CA ILE A 17 10.07 -1.62 -0.98
C ILE A 17 10.22 -1.12 -2.42
N ALA A 18 9.40 -0.16 -2.84
CA ALA A 18 9.44 0.38 -4.18
C ALA A 18 10.81 1.01 -4.52
N CYS A 19 11.41 1.70 -3.54
CA CYS A 19 12.74 2.26 -3.70
C CYS A 19 13.81 1.17 -3.88
N ALA A 20 13.77 0.14 -3.05
CA ALA A 20 14.75 -0.95 -3.10
C ALA A 20 14.61 -1.78 -4.38
N GLU A 21 13.38 -2.09 -4.80
CA GLU A 21 13.11 -2.83 -6.05
C GLU A 21 13.55 -2.05 -7.29
N ALA A 22 13.32 -0.74 -7.31
CA ALA A 22 13.72 0.12 -8.43
C ALA A 22 15.23 0.39 -8.48
N HIS A 23 15.91 0.30 -7.35
CA HIS A 23 17.31 0.68 -7.22
C HIS A 23 18.11 -0.36 -6.40
N PRO A 24 18.43 -1.53 -6.98
CA PRO A 24 19.09 -2.64 -6.23
C PRO A 24 20.43 -2.29 -5.59
N HIS A 25 21.07 -1.20 -6.03
CA HIS A 25 22.36 -0.75 -5.47
C HIS A 25 22.22 0.23 -4.30
N VAL A 26 20.99 0.61 -3.96
CA VAL A 26 20.70 1.57 -2.90
C VAL A 26 20.44 0.80 -1.61
N ARG A 27 21.10 1.22 -0.52
CA ARG A 27 20.78 0.70 0.81
C ARG A 27 19.58 1.47 1.35
N VAL A 28 18.44 0.81 1.52
CA VAL A 28 17.24 1.39 2.12
C VAL A 28 17.13 0.92 3.57
N THR A 29 16.89 1.84 4.48
CA THR A 29 16.65 1.57 5.91
C THR A 29 15.30 2.14 6.31
N LEU A 30 14.42 1.30 6.85
CA LEU A 30 13.13 1.70 7.39
C LEU A 30 13.22 1.80 8.91
N LEU A 31 12.84 2.96 9.47
CA LEU A 31 12.84 3.22 10.91
C LEU A 31 11.40 3.36 11.42
N GLU A 32 11.13 2.70 12.55
CA GLU A 32 9.85 2.81 13.26
C GLU A 32 10.11 3.14 14.73
N ALA A 33 9.40 4.12 15.25
CA ALA A 33 9.57 4.57 16.63
C ALA A 33 8.96 3.62 17.66
N THR A 34 7.97 2.84 17.28
CA THR A 34 7.26 1.90 18.19
C THR A 34 7.72 0.47 17.98
N SER A 35 7.29 -0.42 18.88
CA SER A 35 7.57 -1.85 18.77
C SER A 35 6.73 -2.58 17.69
N LYS A 36 5.70 -1.92 17.17
CA LYS A 36 4.77 -2.52 16.19
C LYS A 36 4.76 -1.75 14.89
N VAL A 37 5.30 -2.34 13.84
CA VAL A 37 5.13 -1.87 12.47
C VAL A 37 3.73 -2.21 11.94
N LEU A 38 3.23 -1.43 10.99
CA LEU A 38 1.96 -1.67 10.28
C LEU A 38 0.74 -1.76 11.21
N ALA A 39 0.77 -1.06 12.35
CA ALA A 39 -0.29 -1.14 13.36
C ALA A 39 -1.66 -0.70 12.81
N LYS A 40 -1.72 0.38 12.05
CA LYS A 40 -2.97 0.85 11.44
C LYS A 40 -3.47 -0.05 10.32
N VAL A 41 -2.59 -0.71 9.59
CA VAL A 41 -2.96 -1.72 8.59
C VAL A 41 -3.72 -2.87 9.26
N ARG A 42 -3.22 -3.36 10.39
CA ARG A 42 -3.85 -4.47 11.12
C ARG A 42 -5.28 -4.18 11.54
N VAL A 43 -5.59 -2.97 11.97
CA VAL A 43 -6.93 -2.61 12.47
C VAL A 43 -7.84 -2.03 11.39
N SER A 44 -7.31 -1.65 10.24
CA SER A 44 -8.09 -1.05 9.16
C SER A 44 -9.12 -2.03 8.60
N GLY A 45 -10.21 -1.50 8.08
CA GLY A 45 -11.26 -2.31 7.48
C GLY A 45 -11.86 -3.35 8.45
N GLY A 46 -11.90 -3.05 9.75
CA GLY A 46 -12.39 -3.98 10.76
C GLY A 46 -11.51 -5.22 10.94
N GLY A 47 -10.19 -5.08 10.75
CA GLY A 47 -9.24 -6.20 10.85
C GLY A 47 -9.01 -6.97 9.55
N ARG A 48 -9.65 -6.55 8.46
CA ARG A 48 -9.50 -7.18 7.14
C ARG A 48 -8.52 -6.44 6.21
N CYS A 49 -8.16 -5.22 6.53
CA CYS A 49 -7.42 -4.26 5.72
C CYS A 49 -8.16 -3.88 4.42
N ASN A 50 -8.84 -2.74 4.43
CA ASN A 50 -9.32 -2.13 3.18
C ASN A 50 -8.12 -1.55 2.42
N VAL A 51 -7.63 -2.28 1.43
CA VAL A 51 -6.40 -1.95 0.70
C VAL A 51 -6.60 -0.78 -0.23
N THR A 52 -7.66 -0.82 -1.01
CA THR A 52 -7.97 0.19 -2.02
C THR A 52 -9.46 0.14 -2.38
N HIS A 53 -9.85 0.90 -3.38
CA HIS A 53 -11.22 0.94 -3.89
C HIS A 53 -11.23 0.62 -5.38
N ALA A 54 -12.23 -0.15 -5.83
CA ALA A 54 -12.39 -0.51 -7.25
C ALA A 54 -12.92 0.67 -8.07
N CYS A 55 -12.18 1.76 -8.05
CA CYS A 55 -12.39 2.94 -8.89
C CYS A 55 -11.09 3.18 -9.66
N PHE A 56 -11.07 2.75 -10.92
CA PHE A 56 -9.86 2.69 -11.74
C PHE A 56 -9.73 3.87 -12.70
N GLU A 57 -10.57 4.88 -12.52
CA GLU A 57 -10.51 6.16 -13.25
C GLU A 57 -10.04 7.26 -12.29
N PRO A 58 -8.79 7.76 -12.41
CA PRO A 58 -8.24 8.78 -11.50
C PRO A 58 -9.12 10.03 -11.37
N THR A 59 -9.72 10.48 -12.48
CA THR A 59 -10.60 11.66 -12.48
C THR A 59 -11.88 11.47 -11.67
N MET A 60 -12.39 10.24 -11.59
CA MET A 60 -13.55 9.91 -10.76
C MET A 60 -13.13 9.65 -9.31
N LEU A 61 -12.00 9.00 -9.11
CA LEU A 61 -11.49 8.68 -7.78
C LEU A 61 -11.24 9.95 -6.96
N VAL A 62 -10.62 10.97 -7.55
CA VAL A 62 -10.30 12.22 -6.84
C VAL A 62 -11.53 12.98 -6.35
N GLN A 63 -12.69 12.74 -6.93
CA GLN A 63 -13.95 13.35 -6.50
C GLN A 63 -14.41 12.87 -5.11
N ASN A 64 -13.91 11.73 -4.64
CA ASN A 64 -14.17 11.21 -3.31
C ASN A 64 -13.31 11.85 -2.22
N TYR A 65 -12.40 12.75 -2.58
CA TYR A 65 -11.55 13.47 -1.64
C TYR A 65 -12.12 14.87 -1.40
N PRO A 66 -12.67 15.14 -0.21
CA PRO A 66 -13.23 16.47 0.10
C PRO A 66 -12.15 17.56 0.07
N ARG A 67 -10.90 17.19 0.31
CA ARG A 67 -9.74 18.08 0.28
C ARG A 67 -8.61 17.43 -0.52
N GLY A 68 -7.89 18.24 -1.29
CA GLY A 68 -6.70 17.81 -2.00
C GLY A 68 -6.93 16.95 -3.24
N GLY A 69 -8.17 16.74 -3.68
CA GLY A 69 -8.46 15.93 -4.86
C GLY A 69 -7.71 16.38 -6.10
N LYS A 70 -7.66 17.67 -6.35
CA LYS A 70 -6.92 18.23 -7.49
C LYS A 70 -5.42 17.92 -7.43
N ALA A 71 -4.83 17.97 -6.23
CA ALA A 71 -3.41 17.65 -6.03
C ALA A 71 -3.10 16.17 -6.26
N LEU A 72 -4.09 15.28 -6.06
CA LEU A 72 -3.92 13.85 -6.25
C LEU A 72 -4.03 13.40 -7.71
N ARG A 73 -4.53 14.23 -8.61
CA ARG A 73 -4.68 13.86 -10.03
C ARG A 73 -3.36 13.47 -10.68
N GLY A 74 -2.30 14.21 -10.42
CA GLY A 74 -0.95 13.90 -10.92
C GLY A 74 -0.43 12.56 -10.42
N PRO A 75 -0.29 12.37 -9.10
CA PRO A 75 0.15 11.09 -8.54
C PRO A 75 -0.70 9.90 -8.98
N LEU A 76 -2.02 10.01 -8.97
CA LEU A 76 -2.93 8.93 -9.38
C LEU A 76 -2.90 8.62 -10.88
N SER A 77 -2.44 9.54 -11.72
CA SER A 77 -2.19 9.24 -13.13
C SER A 77 -0.98 8.32 -13.33
N ARG A 78 -0.09 8.26 -12.35
CA ARG A 78 1.12 7.42 -12.38
C ARG A 78 0.97 6.12 -11.59
N PHE A 79 0.22 6.17 -10.49
CA PHE A 79 -0.05 5.02 -9.65
C PHE A 79 -1.46 5.15 -9.07
N GLN A 80 -2.38 4.31 -9.52
CA GLN A 80 -3.79 4.35 -9.19
C GLN A 80 -4.24 2.99 -8.61
N PRO A 81 -5.49 2.82 -8.12
CA PRO A 81 -5.93 1.57 -7.50
C PRO A 81 -5.68 0.30 -8.31
N ARG A 82 -5.76 0.35 -9.64
CA ARG A 82 -5.41 -0.81 -10.48
C ARG A 82 -3.96 -1.23 -10.30
N ASP A 83 -3.05 -0.27 -10.19
CA ASP A 83 -1.63 -0.54 -9.97
C ASP A 83 -1.39 -1.14 -8.58
N THR A 84 -2.16 -0.69 -7.58
CA THR A 84 -2.13 -1.29 -6.24
C THR A 84 -2.55 -2.76 -6.29
N VAL A 85 -3.65 -3.08 -6.97
CA VAL A 85 -4.11 -4.46 -7.15
C VAL A 85 -3.04 -5.31 -7.82
N THR A 86 -2.49 -4.83 -8.93
CA THR A 86 -1.42 -5.52 -9.67
C THR A 86 -0.19 -5.75 -8.82
N TRP A 87 0.20 -4.75 -8.02
CA TRP A 87 1.35 -4.86 -7.12
C TRP A 87 1.16 -5.99 -6.11
N PHE A 88 0.01 -6.03 -5.44
CA PHE A 88 -0.28 -7.10 -4.47
C PHE A 88 -0.34 -8.47 -5.14
N GLU A 89 -0.95 -8.58 -6.30
CA GLU A 89 -0.99 -9.84 -7.05
C GLU A 89 0.42 -10.35 -7.39
N ARG A 90 1.29 -9.48 -7.85
CA ARG A 90 2.70 -9.82 -8.13
C ARG A 90 3.47 -10.23 -6.88
N HIS A 91 3.04 -9.77 -5.71
CA HIS A 91 3.64 -10.12 -4.42
C HIS A 91 2.87 -11.24 -3.70
N GLY A 92 2.02 -11.97 -4.42
CA GLY A 92 1.36 -13.18 -3.95
C GLY A 92 0.08 -12.97 -3.17
N VAL A 93 -0.52 -11.79 -3.22
CA VAL A 93 -1.79 -11.49 -2.54
C VAL A 93 -2.90 -11.19 -3.54
N ARG A 94 -3.99 -11.94 -3.47
CA ARG A 94 -5.20 -11.70 -4.25
C ARG A 94 -6.17 -10.83 -3.46
N LEU A 95 -6.74 -9.85 -4.13
CA LEU A 95 -7.75 -8.95 -3.57
C LEU A 95 -9.13 -9.28 -4.16
N LYS A 96 -10.18 -9.04 -3.38
CA LYS A 96 -11.58 -9.12 -3.79
C LYS A 96 -12.25 -7.76 -3.67
N THR A 97 -13.30 -7.54 -4.45
CA THR A 97 -14.11 -6.31 -4.41
C THR A 97 -15.43 -6.61 -3.72
N GLU A 98 -15.77 -5.81 -2.71
CA GLU A 98 -17.09 -5.84 -2.09
C GLU A 98 -18.12 -5.06 -2.92
N ALA A 99 -19.41 -5.22 -2.62
CA ALA A 99 -20.50 -4.55 -3.35
C ALA A 99 -20.38 -3.02 -3.37
N ASP A 100 -19.80 -2.42 -2.35
CA ASP A 100 -19.58 -0.97 -2.25
C ASP A 100 -18.28 -0.49 -2.91
N GLY A 101 -17.51 -1.39 -3.53
CA GLY A 101 -16.27 -1.08 -4.22
C GLY A 101 -15.01 -1.18 -3.36
N ARG A 102 -15.13 -1.38 -2.04
CA ARG A 102 -13.96 -1.59 -1.18
C ARG A 102 -13.27 -2.91 -1.55
N MET A 103 -11.95 -2.91 -1.49
CA MET A 103 -11.15 -4.08 -1.83
C MET A 103 -10.36 -4.58 -0.62
N PHE A 104 -10.49 -5.87 -0.37
CA PHE A 104 -9.87 -6.58 0.75
C PHE A 104 -9.07 -7.78 0.26
N PRO A 105 -8.10 -8.28 1.04
CA PRO A 105 -7.50 -9.57 0.73
C PRO A 105 -8.59 -10.66 0.75
N VAL A 106 -8.48 -11.64 -0.14
CA VAL A 106 -9.47 -12.74 -0.23
C VAL A 106 -9.57 -13.55 1.06
N THR A 107 -8.55 -13.49 1.93
CA THR A 107 -8.52 -14.12 3.24
C THR A 107 -9.38 -13.44 4.30
N ASP A 108 -9.82 -12.20 4.05
CA ASP A 108 -10.48 -11.35 5.04
C ASP A 108 -9.67 -11.11 6.32
N ASP A 109 -8.35 -11.21 6.23
CA ASP A 109 -7.44 -11.05 7.36
C ASP A 109 -6.34 -10.05 7.01
N SER A 110 -6.23 -8.97 7.79
CA SER A 110 -5.21 -7.94 7.60
C SER A 110 -3.78 -8.47 7.70
N GLU A 111 -3.56 -9.57 8.42
CA GLU A 111 -2.23 -10.20 8.51
C GLU A 111 -1.72 -10.66 7.14
N THR A 112 -2.57 -10.98 6.20
CA THR A 112 -2.17 -11.28 4.81
C THR A 112 -1.42 -10.11 4.18
N ILE A 113 -1.91 -8.89 4.40
CA ILE A 113 -1.25 -7.67 3.89
C ILE A 113 0.02 -7.36 4.68
N VAL A 114 -0.04 -7.48 6.01
CA VAL A 114 1.13 -7.26 6.89
C VAL A 114 2.26 -8.22 6.52
N ASP A 115 1.97 -9.50 6.36
CA ASP A 115 2.96 -10.52 5.99
C ASP A 115 3.54 -10.26 4.58
N CYS A 116 2.71 -9.85 3.64
CA CYS A 116 3.15 -9.49 2.30
C CYS A 116 4.15 -8.33 2.33
N LEU A 117 3.80 -7.24 2.99
CA LEU A 117 4.66 -6.06 3.10
C LEU A 117 5.96 -6.37 3.85
N THR A 118 5.87 -7.09 4.96
CA THR A 118 7.04 -7.47 5.77
C THR A 118 7.99 -8.37 4.98
N ARG A 119 7.46 -9.39 4.32
CA ARG A 119 8.24 -10.31 3.48
C ARG A 119 8.88 -9.57 2.31
N SER A 120 8.13 -8.74 1.62
CA SER A 120 8.63 -7.97 0.47
C SER A 120 9.75 -7.01 0.88
N ALA A 121 9.65 -6.37 2.05
CA ALA A 121 10.70 -5.51 2.58
C ALA A 121 11.99 -6.26 2.91
N ARG A 122 11.90 -7.54 3.32
CA ARG A 122 13.07 -8.36 3.61
C ARG A 122 13.79 -8.87 2.37
N THR A 123 13.05 -9.03 1.28
CA THR A 123 13.57 -9.60 0.03
C THR A 123 13.95 -8.56 -1.01
N ALA A 124 13.53 -7.33 -0.81
CA ALA A 124 13.82 -6.23 -1.74
C ALA A 124 15.27 -5.76 -1.73
#